data_41e7f0c42389aa973367422f688a9b16
#
_entry.id   41e7f0c42389aa973367422f688a9b16
#
_cell.length_a   1.000
_cell.length_b   1.000
_cell.length_c   1.000
_cell.angle_alpha   90.00
_cell.angle_beta   90.00
_cell.angle_gamma   90.00
#
_symmetry.space_group_name_H-M   'P 1'
#
loop_
_entity.id
_entity.type
_entity.pdbx_description
1 polymer ?
#
loop_
_entity_poly.entity_id
_entity_poly.type
_entity_poly.pdbx_seq_one_letter_code
_entity_poly.pdbx_strand_id
1 'polypeptide(L)'
;MSRVLVVAAGGGGDAITASALVAASPEDDGVAVMSYSWDRLMIDPTPGPRTRHDFTGLTELASGVMRVRPASRLTTPGISTLVQLAEDLPLPLLLLDPVDGAIGIGEQVHAAAEYFDCDSLMLVDVGGDALARGDEPGLRSPIADFLALAACARTGLPLQLFVTGLGLDGELATSEMNNRLGELSGTEVAKLDGAAVADVLHLFEWHPSEANGLLAAAASGTRGVVETRDGSGTTMLTSASTRVYRVDAAKAIASSPASRLFDTTSLDDVEDAIRELRGTSEIDYERDKAGRLATGNAEAPTVESLRAIDDYVSEAANRGIDYLTIRRAAELVNAMNTSALQQLRQLLRAERSGQYVPPLYRTGSE
;
A
#
# COMPACT_ATOMS: atom_id res chain seq x y z
N MET A 1 -3.90 -17.62 -22.08
CA MET A 1 -3.51 -16.71 -21.01
C MET A 1 -3.50 -15.31 -21.60
N SER A 2 -4.22 -14.38 -20.98
CA SER A 2 -4.17 -12.96 -21.35
C SER A 2 -2.90 -12.36 -20.78
N ARG A 3 -2.16 -11.57 -21.57
CA ARG A 3 -0.98 -10.85 -21.06
C ARG A 3 -1.43 -9.57 -20.40
N VAL A 4 -1.14 -9.44 -19.11
CA VAL A 4 -1.70 -8.41 -18.27
C VAL A 4 -0.60 -7.52 -17.69
N LEU A 5 -0.73 -6.21 -17.88
CA LEU A 5 0.04 -5.24 -17.11
C LEU A 5 -0.65 -5.00 -15.79
N VAL A 6 0.07 -5.22 -14.68
CA VAL A 6 -0.46 -5.05 -13.34
C VAL A 6 -0.13 -3.66 -12.82
N VAL A 7 -1.14 -2.94 -12.30
CA VAL A 7 -0.98 -1.63 -11.67
C VAL A 7 -1.41 -1.75 -10.21
N ALA A 8 -0.50 -1.44 -9.30
CA ALA A 8 -0.80 -1.32 -7.88
C ALA A 8 -1.35 0.09 -7.62
N ALA A 9 -2.56 0.19 -7.11
CA ALA A 9 -3.28 1.46 -6.98
C ALA A 9 -2.67 2.39 -5.93
N GLY A 10 -2.26 1.82 -4.81
CA GLY A 10 -1.60 2.54 -3.71
C GLY A 10 -0.08 2.61 -3.85
N GLY A 11 0.62 2.86 -2.75
CA GLY A 11 2.07 2.86 -2.69
C GLY A 11 2.70 1.47 -2.79
N GLY A 12 4.03 1.37 -2.62
CA GLY A 12 4.81 0.16 -2.86
C GLY A 12 4.32 -1.13 -2.20
N GLY A 13 3.56 -1.03 -1.11
CA GLY A 13 2.94 -2.19 -0.46
C GLY A 13 2.00 -2.96 -1.37
N ASP A 14 1.19 -2.27 -2.17
CA ASP A 14 0.22 -2.88 -3.07
C ASP A 14 0.88 -3.68 -4.20
N ALA A 15 2.12 -3.31 -4.58
CA ALA A 15 2.90 -4.08 -5.55
C ALA A 15 3.18 -5.51 -5.06
N ILE A 16 3.32 -5.71 -3.74
CA ILE A 16 3.53 -7.04 -3.15
C ILE A 16 2.28 -7.90 -3.35
N THR A 17 1.12 -7.37 -2.95
CA THR A 17 -0.16 -8.09 -3.09
C THR A 17 -0.53 -8.28 -4.57
N ALA A 18 -0.30 -7.28 -5.42
CA ALA A 18 -0.54 -7.36 -6.86
C ALA A 18 0.30 -8.50 -7.50
N SER A 19 1.57 -8.61 -7.12
CA SER A 19 2.44 -9.71 -7.56
C SER A 19 1.94 -11.08 -7.10
N ALA A 20 1.49 -11.19 -5.83
CA ALA A 20 0.94 -12.43 -5.29
C ALA A 20 -0.38 -12.81 -5.98
N LEU A 21 -1.26 -11.82 -6.23
CA LEU A 21 -2.55 -12.05 -6.86
C LEU A 21 -2.41 -12.58 -8.29
N VAL A 22 -1.55 -11.96 -9.10
CA VAL A 22 -1.35 -12.40 -10.49
C VAL A 22 -0.64 -13.76 -10.55
N ALA A 23 0.30 -14.02 -9.65
CA ALA A 23 0.96 -15.33 -9.57
C ALA A 23 -0.03 -16.47 -9.19
N ALA A 24 -1.08 -16.14 -8.43
CA ALA A 24 -2.14 -17.07 -8.07
C ALA A 24 -3.25 -17.20 -9.14
N SER A 25 -3.23 -16.36 -10.20
CA SER A 25 -4.22 -16.40 -11.28
C SER A 25 -3.77 -17.35 -12.40
N PRO A 26 -4.48 -18.45 -12.66
CA PRO A 26 -4.08 -19.37 -13.73
C PRO A 26 -4.43 -18.86 -15.13
N GLU A 27 -5.24 -17.82 -15.24
CA GLU A 27 -5.76 -17.28 -16.50
C GLU A 27 -4.94 -16.10 -17.03
N ASP A 28 -4.23 -15.40 -16.12
CA ASP A 28 -3.51 -14.17 -16.42
C ASP A 28 -1.99 -14.40 -16.40
N ASP A 29 -1.30 -13.89 -17.42
CA ASP A 29 0.16 -13.84 -17.49
C ASP A 29 0.62 -12.42 -17.16
N GLY A 30 0.86 -12.14 -15.87
CA GLY A 30 1.37 -10.86 -15.41
C GLY A 30 2.81 -10.65 -15.84
N VAL A 31 3.08 -9.58 -16.57
CA VAL A 31 4.39 -9.36 -17.18
C VAL A 31 5.25 -8.32 -16.48
N ALA A 32 4.62 -7.36 -15.80
CA ALA A 32 5.27 -6.33 -14.99
C ALA A 32 4.28 -5.75 -13.98
N VAL A 33 4.80 -5.14 -12.90
CA VAL A 33 4.01 -4.39 -11.91
C VAL A 33 4.41 -2.93 -11.95
N MET A 34 3.44 -2.02 -12.06
CA MET A 34 3.64 -0.58 -11.89
C MET A 34 3.16 -0.16 -10.50
N SER A 35 3.92 0.69 -9.80
CA SER A 35 3.53 1.22 -8.50
C SER A 35 4.15 2.59 -8.24
N TYR A 36 3.47 3.40 -7.42
CA TYR A 36 4.03 4.65 -6.92
C TYR A 36 5.17 4.38 -5.95
N SER A 37 6.21 5.22 -6.00
CA SER A 37 7.14 5.38 -4.89
C SER A 37 6.57 6.42 -3.92
N TRP A 38 5.65 5.97 -3.09
CA TRP A 38 5.00 6.79 -2.06
C TRP A 38 5.09 6.07 -0.72
N ASP A 39 6.16 6.36 -0.02
CA ASP A 39 6.48 5.72 1.23
C ASP A 39 6.01 6.55 2.44
N ARG A 40 5.78 5.88 3.56
CA ARG A 40 5.41 6.57 4.79
C ARG A 40 6.53 7.50 5.25
N LEU A 41 6.19 8.66 5.83
CA LEU A 41 7.16 9.70 6.27
C LEU A 41 8.24 9.21 7.24
N MET A 42 8.03 8.09 7.93
CA MET A 42 9.04 7.43 8.75
C MET A 42 10.14 6.74 7.92
N ILE A 43 9.88 6.46 6.64
CA ILE A 43 10.80 5.82 5.69
C ILE A 43 11.34 6.85 4.72
N ASP A 44 10.45 7.62 4.10
CA ASP A 44 10.77 8.73 3.23
C ASP A 44 10.23 10.03 3.83
N PRO A 45 11.09 10.96 4.30
CA PRO A 45 10.64 12.17 4.95
C PRO A 45 10.05 13.22 3.99
N THR A 46 10.07 12.98 2.68
CA THR A 46 9.51 13.89 1.68
C THR A 46 8.02 13.61 1.49
N PRO A 47 7.15 14.61 1.71
CA PRO A 47 5.72 14.48 1.46
C PRO A 47 5.41 14.25 -0.02
N GLY A 48 4.41 13.43 -0.27
CA GLY A 48 3.94 13.10 -1.62
C GLY A 48 4.74 11.99 -2.30
N PRO A 49 4.28 11.56 -3.47
CA PRO A 49 4.95 10.53 -4.26
C PRO A 49 6.23 11.04 -4.89
N ARG A 50 7.22 10.17 -5.01
CA ARG A 50 8.44 10.43 -5.77
C ARG A 50 8.17 10.30 -7.26
N THR A 51 8.82 11.17 -8.04
CA THR A 51 8.77 11.17 -9.51
C THR A 51 10.04 10.56 -10.10
N ARG A 52 10.06 10.33 -11.42
CA ARG A 52 11.28 9.90 -12.13
C ARG A 52 12.49 10.80 -11.90
N HIS A 53 12.24 12.08 -11.61
CA HIS A 53 13.29 13.08 -11.39
C HIS A 53 13.98 12.96 -10.03
N ASP A 54 13.35 12.25 -9.10
CA ASP A 54 13.88 12.00 -7.77
C ASP A 54 14.85 10.82 -7.73
N PHE A 55 15.04 10.12 -8.84
CA PHE A 55 15.87 8.93 -8.90
C PHE A 55 17.09 9.07 -9.80
N THR A 56 18.13 8.32 -9.45
CA THR A 56 19.21 7.91 -10.35
C THR A 56 19.15 6.40 -10.56
N GLY A 57 19.64 5.91 -11.69
CA GLY A 57 19.77 4.46 -11.96
C GLY A 57 18.46 3.77 -12.34
N LEU A 58 17.39 4.49 -12.64
CA LEU A 58 16.24 3.95 -13.35
C LEU A 58 16.66 3.54 -14.77
N THR A 59 15.96 2.58 -15.35
CA THR A 59 16.16 2.19 -16.76
C THR A 59 14.90 2.51 -17.55
N GLU A 60 15.00 3.39 -18.52
CA GLU A 60 13.91 3.66 -19.44
C GLU A 60 13.75 2.50 -20.42
N LEU A 61 12.56 1.92 -20.48
CA LEU A 61 12.20 0.80 -21.35
C LEU A 61 11.47 1.27 -22.60
N ALA A 62 10.61 2.27 -22.44
CA ALA A 62 9.89 2.97 -23.50
C ALA A 62 9.68 4.42 -23.02
N SER A 63 9.13 5.30 -23.88
CA SER A 63 8.92 6.70 -23.53
C SER A 63 8.15 6.84 -22.20
N GLY A 64 8.80 7.41 -21.17
CA GLY A 64 8.25 7.59 -19.83
C GLY A 64 8.12 6.32 -18.98
N VAL A 65 8.43 5.13 -19.51
CA VAL A 65 8.34 3.86 -18.79
C VAL A 65 9.64 3.56 -18.08
N MET A 66 9.69 3.82 -16.78
CA MET A 66 10.88 3.70 -15.96
C MET A 66 10.88 2.43 -15.13
N ARG A 67 11.81 1.52 -15.42
CA ARG A 67 12.04 0.32 -14.60
C ARG A 67 12.87 0.70 -13.37
N VAL A 68 12.36 0.36 -12.19
CA VAL A 68 13.10 0.42 -10.93
C VAL A 68 14.06 -0.76 -10.85
N ARG A 69 15.28 -0.49 -10.38
CA ARG A 69 16.37 -1.48 -10.27
C ARG A 69 16.88 -1.52 -8.83
N PRO A 70 17.46 -2.64 -8.36
CA PRO A 70 18.13 -2.67 -7.05
C PRO A 70 19.27 -1.63 -6.93
N ALA A 71 19.83 -1.20 -8.07
CA ALA A 71 20.84 -0.15 -8.12
C ALA A 71 20.28 1.28 -8.16
N SER A 72 18.97 1.45 -8.34
CA SER A 72 18.34 2.78 -8.30
C SER A 72 18.52 3.43 -6.93
N ARG A 73 18.59 4.76 -6.89
CA ARG A 73 18.75 5.54 -5.63
C ARG A 73 17.96 6.82 -5.73
N LEU A 74 17.40 7.26 -4.60
CA LEU A 74 16.86 8.61 -4.48
C LEU A 74 17.99 9.63 -4.53
N THR A 75 17.74 10.77 -5.14
CA THR A 75 18.69 11.92 -5.23
C THR A 75 18.68 12.78 -3.97
N THR A 76 17.63 12.67 -3.16
CA THR A 76 17.42 13.39 -1.90
C THR A 76 17.31 12.40 -0.74
N PRO A 77 17.45 12.85 0.52
CA PRO A 77 17.28 11.96 1.68
C PRO A 77 15.93 11.25 1.68
N GLY A 78 15.95 9.96 2.01
CA GLY A 78 14.78 9.08 2.05
C GLY A 78 15.11 7.69 1.51
N ILE A 79 14.17 6.79 1.64
CA ILE A 79 14.25 5.43 1.08
C ILE A 79 12.97 5.17 0.29
N SER A 80 13.13 4.72 -0.95
CA SER A 80 12.02 4.15 -1.71
C SER A 80 11.99 2.64 -1.50
N THR A 81 10.88 2.14 -0.96
CA THR A 81 10.69 0.69 -0.79
C THR A 81 10.67 -0.03 -2.14
N LEU A 82 10.28 0.63 -3.23
CA LEU A 82 10.31 0.05 -4.57
C LEU A 82 11.71 -0.42 -4.99
N VAL A 83 12.77 0.27 -4.54
CA VAL A 83 14.14 -0.12 -4.86
C VAL A 83 14.51 -1.47 -4.27
N GLN A 84 14.11 -1.72 -3.03
CA GLN A 84 14.31 -3.02 -2.38
C GLN A 84 13.36 -4.06 -2.96
N LEU A 85 12.08 -3.74 -3.19
CA LEU A 85 11.13 -4.64 -3.83
C LEU A 85 11.55 -5.07 -5.23
N ALA A 86 12.28 -4.22 -5.96
CA ALA A 86 12.79 -4.57 -7.30
C ALA A 86 13.84 -5.70 -7.30
N GLU A 87 14.41 -6.03 -6.14
CA GLU A 87 15.29 -7.19 -5.96
C GLU A 87 14.48 -8.45 -5.65
N ASP A 88 13.42 -8.30 -4.86
CA ASP A 88 12.72 -9.42 -4.24
C ASP A 88 11.47 -9.88 -5.01
N LEU A 89 10.83 -8.98 -5.78
CA LEU A 89 9.63 -9.34 -6.53
C LEU A 89 9.98 -10.10 -7.83
N PRO A 90 9.17 -11.12 -8.19
CA PRO A 90 9.43 -11.95 -9.36
C PRO A 90 9.21 -11.21 -10.68
N LEU A 91 8.36 -10.19 -10.70
CA LEU A 91 8.05 -9.41 -11.90
C LEU A 91 8.87 -8.11 -11.96
N PRO A 92 9.21 -7.62 -13.16
CA PRO A 92 9.78 -6.30 -13.33
C PRO A 92 8.93 -5.22 -12.65
N LEU A 93 9.55 -4.39 -11.83
CA LEU A 93 8.88 -3.30 -11.13
C LEU A 93 9.11 -1.98 -11.89
N LEU A 94 8.03 -1.31 -12.23
CA LEU A 94 8.02 -0.05 -12.95
C LEU A 94 7.52 1.07 -12.02
N LEU A 95 8.11 2.25 -12.16
CA LEU A 95 7.65 3.43 -11.44
C LEU A 95 6.37 3.95 -12.09
N LEU A 96 5.31 4.07 -11.32
CA LEU A 96 4.12 4.83 -11.69
C LEU A 96 4.39 6.29 -11.32
N ASP A 97 4.65 7.12 -12.30
CA ASP A 97 5.13 8.49 -12.11
C ASP A 97 3.99 9.50 -12.22
N PRO A 98 3.62 10.18 -11.12
CA PRO A 98 2.46 11.09 -11.10
C PRO A 98 2.76 12.51 -11.59
N VAL A 99 3.99 12.79 -12.01
CA VAL A 99 4.43 14.17 -12.32
C VAL A 99 3.54 14.88 -13.34
N ASP A 100 3.05 14.15 -14.34
CA ASP A 100 2.24 14.68 -15.43
C ASP A 100 0.73 14.33 -15.25
N GLY A 101 0.27 14.13 -14.01
CA GLY A 101 -1.13 13.85 -13.65
C GLY A 101 -1.69 12.57 -14.27
N ALA A 102 -3.02 12.47 -14.35
CA ALA A 102 -3.68 11.28 -14.93
C ALA A 102 -3.39 11.10 -16.42
N ILE A 103 -3.19 12.20 -17.15
CA ILE A 103 -2.85 12.15 -18.59
C ILE A 103 -1.49 11.47 -18.74
N GLY A 104 -0.46 11.95 -18.05
CA GLY A 104 0.89 11.38 -18.16
C GLY A 104 0.98 9.94 -17.66
N ILE A 105 0.32 9.61 -16.55
CA ILE A 105 0.25 8.21 -16.09
C ILE A 105 -0.46 7.33 -17.13
N GLY A 106 -1.58 7.79 -17.72
CA GLY A 106 -2.29 7.04 -18.74
C GLY A 106 -1.42 6.75 -19.97
N GLU A 107 -0.65 7.73 -20.44
CA GLU A 107 0.33 7.56 -21.52
C GLU A 107 1.44 6.58 -21.11
N GLN A 108 1.95 6.67 -19.89
CA GLN A 108 2.97 5.78 -19.37
C GLN A 108 2.46 4.33 -19.28
N VAL A 109 1.26 4.11 -18.74
CA VAL A 109 0.62 2.79 -18.64
C VAL A 109 0.38 2.20 -20.02
N HIS A 110 -0.10 3.01 -20.96
CA HIS A 110 -0.31 2.59 -22.36
C HIS A 110 1.00 2.17 -23.03
N ALA A 111 2.05 3.01 -22.91
CA ALA A 111 3.38 2.68 -23.45
C ALA A 111 4.00 1.44 -22.81
N ALA A 112 3.76 1.22 -21.51
CA ALA A 112 4.20 0.00 -20.84
C ALA A 112 3.43 -1.23 -21.35
N ALA A 113 2.12 -1.12 -21.54
CA ALA A 113 1.30 -2.20 -22.10
C ALA A 113 1.76 -2.57 -23.52
N GLU A 114 2.04 -1.58 -24.38
CA GLU A 114 2.61 -1.81 -25.71
C GLU A 114 3.98 -2.47 -25.65
N TYR A 115 4.89 -1.98 -24.77
CA TYR A 115 6.24 -2.53 -24.64
C TYR A 115 6.23 -4.00 -24.23
N PHE A 116 5.32 -4.39 -23.34
CA PHE A 116 5.21 -5.77 -22.86
C PHE A 116 4.20 -6.62 -23.64
N ASP A 117 3.58 -6.05 -24.70
CA ASP A 117 2.58 -6.73 -25.52
C ASP A 117 1.39 -7.24 -24.67
N CYS A 118 0.86 -6.34 -23.82
CA CYS A 118 -0.29 -6.58 -22.96
C CYS A 118 -1.59 -6.16 -23.68
N ASP A 119 -2.62 -6.98 -23.50
CA ASP A 119 -3.95 -6.74 -24.06
C ASP A 119 -4.98 -6.24 -23.04
N SER A 120 -4.60 -6.20 -21.77
CA SER A 120 -5.45 -5.74 -20.67
C SER A 120 -4.65 -5.24 -19.46
N LEU A 121 -5.35 -4.54 -18.56
CA LEU A 121 -4.84 -3.99 -17.32
C LEU A 121 -5.51 -4.66 -16.12
N MET A 122 -4.71 -4.98 -15.11
CA MET A 122 -5.16 -5.40 -13.80
C MET A 122 -4.78 -4.31 -12.78
N LEU A 123 -5.78 -3.55 -12.30
CA LEU A 123 -5.59 -2.58 -11.22
C LEU A 123 -5.93 -3.25 -9.89
N VAL A 124 -4.99 -3.22 -8.94
CA VAL A 124 -5.12 -3.87 -7.64
C VAL A 124 -5.04 -2.84 -6.52
N ASP A 125 -6.08 -2.80 -5.68
CA ASP A 125 -6.19 -1.98 -4.48
C ASP A 125 -6.25 -2.87 -3.23
N VAL A 126 -5.50 -2.49 -2.18
CA VAL A 126 -5.49 -3.17 -0.88
C VAL A 126 -5.91 -2.20 0.22
N GLY A 127 -7.11 -2.41 0.73
CA GLY A 127 -7.73 -1.54 1.73
C GLY A 127 -9.16 -1.19 1.34
N GLY A 128 -9.35 -0.77 0.10
CA GLY A 128 -10.65 -0.44 -0.47
C GLY A 128 -10.83 1.04 -0.77
N ASP A 129 -9.77 1.84 -0.75
CA ASP A 129 -9.83 3.28 -1.00
C ASP A 129 -10.34 3.59 -2.43
N ALA A 130 -10.02 2.75 -3.41
CA ALA A 130 -10.55 2.86 -4.77
C ALA A 130 -12.08 2.71 -4.85
N LEU A 131 -12.74 2.15 -3.82
CA LEU A 131 -14.19 2.03 -3.74
C LEU A 131 -14.86 3.28 -3.18
N ALA A 132 -14.13 4.14 -2.47
CA ALA A 132 -14.66 5.27 -1.73
C ALA A 132 -15.37 6.29 -2.63
N ARG A 133 -16.28 7.08 -2.04
CA ARG A 133 -16.93 8.20 -2.73
C ARG A 133 -16.10 9.47 -2.69
N GLY A 134 -15.12 9.52 -1.76
CA GLY A 134 -14.22 10.64 -1.56
C GLY A 134 -14.64 11.63 -0.47
N ASP A 135 -15.82 11.50 0.10
CA ASP A 135 -16.34 12.36 1.17
C ASP A 135 -16.37 11.68 2.55
N GLU A 136 -15.92 10.43 2.63
CA GLU A 136 -15.88 9.69 3.88
C GLU A 136 -14.90 10.35 4.88
N PRO A 137 -15.34 10.57 6.14
CA PRO A 137 -14.47 11.23 7.13
C PRO A 137 -13.21 10.45 7.51
N GLY A 138 -13.26 9.13 7.32
CA GLY A 138 -12.14 8.22 7.62
C GLY A 138 -11.09 8.14 6.52
N LEU A 139 -11.45 8.46 5.29
CA LEU A 139 -10.58 8.37 4.11
C LEU A 139 -9.42 9.37 4.21
N ARG A 140 -8.18 8.88 4.22
CA ARG A 140 -6.96 9.69 4.44
C ARG A 140 -6.03 9.74 3.25
N SER A 141 -6.01 8.68 2.44
CA SER A 141 -5.04 8.48 1.35
C SER A 141 -5.66 8.26 -0.04
N PRO A 142 -6.58 9.13 -0.49
CA PRO A 142 -7.37 8.89 -1.70
C PRO A 142 -6.63 9.15 -3.02
N ILE A 143 -5.53 9.92 -3.01
CA ILE A 143 -4.92 10.41 -4.26
C ILE A 143 -4.39 9.27 -5.10
N ALA A 144 -3.60 8.37 -4.50
CA ALA A 144 -2.94 7.31 -5.25
C ALA A 144 -3.94 6.43 -6.00
N ASP A 145 -4.96 5.93 -5.28
CA ASP A 145 -5.94 4.98 -5.79
C ASP A 145 -6.83 5.62 -6.87
N PHE A 146 -7.36 6.82 -6.62
CA PHE A 146 -8.21 7.50 -7.60
C PHE A 146 -7.42 7.95 -8.83
N LEU A 147 -6.18 8.37 -8.66
CA LEU A 147 -5.31 8.78 -9.76
C LEU A 147 -4.93 7.57 -10.63
N ALA A 148 -4.56 6.45 -10.03
CA ALA A 148 -4.28 5.21 -10.75
C ALA A 148 -5.53 4.71 -11.52
N LEU A 149 -6.71 4.75 -10.88
CA LEU A 149 -7.96 4.35 -11.49
C LEU A 149 -8.34 5.24 -12.70
N ALA A 150 -8.23 6.58 -12.54
CA ALA A 150 -8.46 7.52 -13.61
C ALA A 150 -7.50 7.32 -14.79
N ALA A 151 -6.20 7.17 -14.48
CA ALA A 151 -5.16 7.02 -15.48
C ALA A 151 -5.28 5.70 -16.27
N CYS A 152 -5.52 4.58 -15.59
CA CYS A 152 -5.73 3.29 -16.23
C CYS A 152 -6.92 3.31 -17.19
N ALA A 153 -8.02 3.97 -16.81
CA ALA A 153 -9.20 4.08 -17.67
C ALA A 153 -8.95 4.93 -18.93
N ARG A 154 -8.00 5.88 -18.88
CA ARG A 154 -7.62 6.70 -20.04
C ARG A 154 -6.93 5.91 -21.15
N THR A 155 -6.31 4.80 -20.84
CA THR A 155 -5.59 3.99 -21.83
C THR A 155 -6.50 3.41 -22.92
N GLY A 156 -7.81 3.26 -22.62
CA GLY A 156 -8.76 2.57 -23.50
C GLY A 156 -8.60 1.05 -23.53
N LEU A 157 -7.63 0.50 -22.83
CA LEU A 157 -7.45 -0.96 -22.68
C LEU A 157 -8.52 -1.55 -21.75
N PRO A 158 -8.89 -2.82 -21.93
CA PRO A 158 -9.72 -3.53 -20.97
C PRO A 158 -9.13 -3.43 -19.56
N LEU A 159 -9.88 -2.85 -18.62
CA LEU A 159 -9.46 -2.61 -17.24
C LEU A 159 -10.26 -3.51 -16.29
N GLN A 160 -9.55 -4.30 -15.50
CA GLN A 160 -10.11 -5.06 -14.40
C GLN A 160 -9.66 -4.43 -13.08
N LEU A 161 -10.62 -3.98 -12.26
CA LEU A 161 -10.35 -3.49 -10.90
C LEU A 161 -10.57 -4.62 -9.90
N PHE A 162 -9.51 -4.97 -9.19
CA PHE A 162 -9.52 -5.93 -8.09
C PHE A 162 -9.27 -5.20 -6.76
N VAL A 163 -10.09 -5.54 -5.77
CA VAL A 163 -9.96 -5.00 -4.41
C VAL A 163 -9.90 -6.14 -3.43
N THR A 164 -8.99 -6.07 -2.46
CA THR A 164 -8.82 -7.05 -1.40
C THR A 164 -8.45 -6.39 -0.08
N GLY A 165 -8.51 -7.14 1.02
CA GLY A 165 -8.11 -6.58 2.33
C GLY A 165 -8.98 -5.42 2.80
N LEU A 166 -10.30 -5.46 2.55
CA LEU A 166 -11.22 -4.38 2.86
C LEU A 166 -11.10 -3.89 4.30
N GLY A 167 -10.78 -2.61 4.47
CA GLY A 167 -10.64 -1.93 5.76
C GLY A 167 -9.40 -2.33 6.56
N LEU A 168 -8.44 -3.06 5.97
CA LEU A 168 -7.19 -3.42 6.64
C LEU A 168 -6.21 -2.24 6.79
N ASP A 169 -6.38 -1.19 6.04
CA ASP A 169 -5.67 0.08 6.19
C ASP A 169 -6.13 0.91 7.39
N GLY A 170 -7.32 0.56 7.95
CA GLY A 170 -7.93 1.24 9.08
C GLY A 170 -8.52 2.61 8.74
N GLU A 171 -8.76 2.91 7.46
CA GLU A 171 -9.34 4.17 7.00
C GLU A 171 -10.86 4.12 6.93
N LEU A 172 -11.39 3.06 6.33
CA LEU A 172 -12.81 2.88 6.13
C LEU A 172 -13.31 1.61 6.83
N ALA A 173 -14.53 1.68 7.38
CA ALA A 173 -15.11 0.53 8.04
C ALA A 173 -15.44 -0.58 7.02
N THR A 174 -15.15 -1.83 7.35
CA THR A 174 -15.46 -2.98 6.49
C THR A 174 -16.94 -3.05 6.10
N SER A 175 -17.86 -2.63 6.98
CA SER A 175 -19.30 -2.56 6.68
C SER A 175 -19.63 -1.53 5.59
N GLU A 176 -18.93 -0.39 5.60
CA GLU A 176 -19.07 0.66 4.60
C GLU A 176 -18.54 0.18 3.24
N MET A 177 -17.37 -0.45 3.23
CA MET A 177 -16.80 -1.05 2.02
C MET A 177 -17.68 -2.15 1.42
N ASN A 178 -18.30 -2.99 2.25
CA ASN A 178 -19.25 -4.01 1.77
C ASN A 178 -20.48 -3.39 1.10
N ASN A 179 -20.98 -2.25 1.61
CA ASN A 179 -22.07 -1.52 0.95
C ASN A 179 -21.61 -0.99 -0.42
N ARG A 180 -20.42 -0.42 -0.48
CA ARG A 180 -19.84 0.07 -1.74
C ARG A 180 -19.63 -1.03 -2.76
N LEU A 181 -19.16 -2.21 -2.36
CA LEU A 181 -19.07 -3.37 -3.24
C LEU A 181 -20.42 -3.70 -3.90
N GLY A 182 -21.52 -3.67 -3.12
CA GLY A 182 -22.86 -3.90 -3.67
C GLY A 182 -23.26 -2.88 -4.73
N GLU A 183 -23.01 -1.58 -4.48
CA GLU A 183 -23.29 -0.49 -5.42
C GLU A 183 -22.47 -0.58 -6.70
N LEU A 184 -21.19 -0.97 -6.56
CA LEU A 184 -20.22 -1.07 -7.65
C LEU A 184 -20.23 -2.44 -8.36
N SER A 185 -21.25 -3.27 -8.09
CA SER A 185 -21.37 -4.62 -8.68
C SER A 185 -20.16 -5.52 -8.40
N GLY A 186 -19.55 -5.35 -7.23
CA GLY A 186 -18.41 -6.16 -6.80
C GLY A 186 -18.79 -7.63 -6.63
N THR A 187 -18.00 -8.52 -7.20
CA THR A 187 -18.17 -9.96 -7.10
C THR A 187 -16.93 -10.62 -6.54
N GLU A 188 -17.08 -11.50 -5.55
CA GLU A 188 -15.96 -12.31 -5.04
C GLU A 188 -15.51 -13.26 -6.16
N VAL A 189 -14.22 -13.19 -6.52
CA VAL A 189 -13.64 -13.98 -7.61
C VAL A 189 -12.56 -14.94 -7.13
N ALA A 190 -11.91 -14.64 -6.00
CA ALA A 190 -10.85 -15.45 -5.43
C ALA A 190 -10.72 -15.23 -3.92
N LYS A 191 -9.85 -16.01 -3.29
CA LYS A 191 -9.31 -15.78 -1.94
C LYS A 191 -7.81 -16.02 -1.98
N LEU A 192 -7.07 -15.09 -1.37
CA LEU A 192 -5.66 -15.32 -1.11
C LEU A 192 -5.52 -16.29 0.07
N ASP A 193 -4.69 -17.29 -0.08
CA ASP A 193 -4.34 -18.25 0.96
C ASP A 193 -2.83 -18.25 1.21
N GLY A 194 -2.38 -19.12 2.12
CA GLY A 194 -0.95 -19.20 2.47
C GLY A 194 -0.05 -19.55 1.29
N ALA A 195 -0.54 -20.32 0.30
CA ALA A 195 0.22 -20.66 -0.90
C ALA A 195 0.39 -19.44 -1.81
N ALA A 196 -0.67 -18.64 -1.98
CA ALA A 196 -0.65 -17.43 -2.80
C ALA A 196 0.33 -16.36 -2.29
N VAL A 197 0.56 -16.28 -0.98
CA VAL A 197 1.44 -15.28 -0.36
C VAL A 197 2.81 -15.83 0.07
N ALA A 198 3.07 -17.12 -0.11
CA ALA A 198 4.28 -17.78 0.39
C ALA A 198 5.57 -17.10 -0.08
N ASP A 199 5.63 -16.76 -1.36
CA ASP A 199 6.82 -16.16 -1.98
C ASP A 199 7.06 -14.70 -1.58
N VAL A 200 6.02 -14.01 -1.05
CA VAL A 200 6.11 -12.60 -0.68
C VAL A 200 6.02 -12.36 0.83
N LEU A 201 5.71 -13.37 1.62
CA LEU A 201 5.52 -13.23 3.07
C LEU A 201 6.77 -12.68 3.79
N HIS A 202 7.97 -13.11 3.35
CA HIS A 202 9.24 -12.65 3.91
C HIS A 202 9.48 -11.16 3.75
N LEU A 203 8.84 -10.49 2.77
CA LEU A 203 8.96 -9.05 2.54
C LEU A 203 8.44 -8.25 3.73
N PHE A 204 7.45 -8.77 4.46
CA PHE A 204 6.90 -8.09 5.64
C PHE A 204 7.80 -8.16 6.87
N GLU A 205 8.94 -8.84 6.79
CA GLU A 205 9.99 -8.70 7.79
C GLU A 205 10.64 -7.32 7.77
N TRP A 206 10.56 -6.60 6.66
CA TRP A 206 11.14 -5.27 6.51
C TRP A 206 10.16 -4.23 5.96
N HIS A 207 9.23 -4.60 5.08
CA HIS A 207 8.32 -3.67 4.43
C HIS A 207 7.32 -3.06 5.43
N PRO A 208 7.09 -1.72 5.40
CA PRO A 208 6.32 -1.03 6.43
C PRO A 208 4.79 -1.03 6.20
N SER A 209 4.29 -1.57 5.09
CA SER A 209 2.85 -1.55 4.79
C SER A 209 2.07 -2.39 5.78
N GLU A 210 1.16 -1.74 6.54
CA GLU A 210 0.28 -2.42 7.48
C GLU A 210 -0.82 -3.21 6.75
N ALA A 211 -1.55 -2.59 5.82
CA ALA A 211 -2.66 -3.25 5.12
C ALA A 211 -2.23 -4.53 4.40
N ASN A 212 -1.15 -4.45 3.61
CA ASN A 212 -0.63 -5.61 2.89
C ASN A 212 -0.04 -6.67 3.83
N GLY A 213 0.61 -6.24 4.92
CA GLY A 213 1.11 -7.15 5.95
C GLY A 213 -0.03 -7.88 6.68
N LEU A 214 -1.09 -7.18 7.04
CA LEU A 214 -2.29 -7.77 7.66
C LEU A 214 -2.99 -8.74 6.72
N LEU A 215 -3.08 -8.40 5.44
CA LEU A 215 -3.62 -9.29 4.41
C LEU A 215 -2.80 -10.58 4.28
N ALA A 216 -1.48 -10.47 4.21
CA ALA A 216 -0.58 -11.62 4.13
C ALA A 216 -0.64 -12.49 5.39
N ALA A 217 -0.70 -11.88 6.59
CA ALA A 217 -0.90 -12.60 7.84
C ALA A 217 -2.25 -13.34 7.86
N ALA A 218 -3.33 -12.69 7.41
CA ALA A 218 -4.65 -13.32 7.30
C ALA A 218 -4.65 -14.47 6.28
N ALA A 219 -4.00 -14.32 5.14
CA ALA A 219 -3.84 -15.36 4.11
C ALA A 219 -3.05 -16.56 4.65
N SER A 220 -2.05 -16.31 5.48
CA SER A 220 -1.26 -17.35 6.18
C SER A 220 -1.98 -17.98 7.37
N GLY A 221 -3.25 -17.63 7.63
CA GLY A 221 -4.08 -18.25 8.67
C GLY A 221 -4.19 -17.48 9.98
N THR A 222 -3.54 -16.34 10.15
CA THR A 222 -3.69 -15.51 11.36
C THR A 222 -5.11 -14.99 11.50
N ARG A 223 -5.66 -15.05 12.72
CA ARG A 223 -7.01 -14.60 13.07
C ARG A 223 -6.97 -13.87 14.40
N GLY A 224 -7.85 -12.89 14.57
CA GLY A 224 -7.97 -12.14 15.83
C GLY A 224 -7.98 -10.63 15.64
N VAL A 225 -8.01 -9.91 16.73
CA VAL A 225 -8.05 -8.45 16.79
C VAL A 225 -6.64 -7.90 16.75
N VAL A 226 -6.37 -7.01 15.80
CA VAL A 226 -5.07 -6.34 15.65
C VAL A 226 -5.23 -4.86 15.96
N GLU A 227 -4.40 -4.33 16.83
CA GLU A 227 -4.28 -2.89 17.03
C GLU A 227 -3.24 -2.33 16.05
N THR A 228 -3.66 -1.34 15.28
CA THR A 228 -2.84 -0.68 14.25
C THR A 228 -2.26 0.63 14.78
N ARG A 229 -1.56 1.36 13.89
CA ARG A 229 -0.98 2.68 14.17
C ARG A 229 -1.93 3.61 14.96
N ASP A 230 -1.35 4.54 15.68
CA ASP A 230 -2.01 5.60 16.48
C ASP A 230 -2.84 5.06 17.68
N GLY A 231 -2.97 3.74 17.86
CA GLY A 231 -3.78 3.14 18.93
C GLY A 231 -5.27 3.48 18.87
N SER A 232 -5.72 4.10 17.79
CA SER A 232 -7.10 4.60 17.62
C SER A 232 -8.01 3.61 16.90
N GLY A 233 -7.44 2.56 16.31
CA GLY A 233 -8.18 1.58 15.52
C GLY A 233 -7.76 0.14 15.79
N THR A 234 -8.76 -0.73 15.74
CA THR A 234 -8.57 -2.18 15.72
C THR A 234 -9.16 -2.76 14.46
N THR A 235 -8.48 -3.72 13.87
CA THR A 235 -8.94 -4.46 12.70
C THR A 235 -9.08 -5.93 13.07
N MET A 236 -10.19 -6.55 12.67
CA MET A 236 -10.42 -7.98 12.88
C MET A 236 -9.93 -8.79 11.69
N LEU A 237 -8.91 -9.62 11.88
CA LEU A 237 -8.49 -10.58 10.87
C LEU A 237 -9.39 -11.79 10.87
N THR A 238 -10.05 -12.03 9.73
CA THR A 238 -10.96 -13.15 9.50
C THR A 238 -10.66 -13.85 8.18
N SER A 239 -11.38 -14.92 7.87
CA SER A 239 -11.32 -15.52 6.53
C SER A 239 -11.92 -14.63 5.43
N ALA A 240 -12.68 -13.60 5.79
CA ALA A 240 -13.20 -12.62 4.84
C ALA A 240 -12.15 -11.57 4.45
N SER A 241 -11.14 -11.35 5.29
CA SER A 241 -10.06 -10.37 5.03
C SER A 241 -9.24 -10.69 3.78
N THR A 242 -9.26 -11.96 3.33
CA THR A 242 -8.45 -12.43 2.18
C THR A 242 -9.25 -12.57 0.89
N ARG A 243 -10.54 -12.17 0.90
CA ARG A 243 -11.37 -12.21 -0.30
C ARG A 243 -10.90 -11.19 -1.32
N VAL A 244 -10.94 -11.61 -2.57
CA VAL A 244 -10.62 -10.74 -3.71
C VAL A 244 -11.91 -10.48 -4.48
N TYR A 245 -12.20 -9.22 -4.67
CA TYR A 245 -13.39 -8.79 -5.39
C TYR A 245 -13.01 -8.14 -6.71
N ARG A 246 -13.70 -8.52 -7.77
CA ARG A 246 -13.68 -7.79 -9.03
C ARG A 246 -14.82 -6.78 -9.05
N VAL A 247 -14.50 -5.54 -9.36
CA VAL A 247 -15.42 -4.39 -9.28
C VAL A 247 -15.57 -3.77 -10.66
N ASP A 248 -16.74 -3.22 -10.93
CA ASP A 248 -17.00 -2.44 -12.14
C ASP A 248 -16.23 -1.10 -12.08
N ALA A 249 -15.11 -1.04 -12.82
CA ALA A 249 -14.22 0.13 -12.83
C ALA A 249 -14.94 1.39 -13.34
N ALA A 250 -15.85 1.26 -14.31
CA ALA A 250 -16.59 2.42 -14.84
C ALA A 250 -17.53 3.01 -13.79
N LYS A 251 -18.18 2.17 -12.99
CA LYS A 251 -19.01 2.63 -11.87
C LYS A 251 -18.16 3.24 -10.76
N ALA A 252 -17.01 2.64 -10.44
CA ALA A 252 -16.09 3.18 -9.45
C ALA A 252 -15.63 4.59 -9.86
N ILE A 253 -15.19 4.80 -11.08
CA ILE A 253 -14.81 6.10 -11.62
C ILE A 253 -15.97 7.10 -11.53
N ALA A 254 -17.15 6.72 -12.04
CA ALA A 254 -18.30 7.63 -12.14
C ALA A 254 -18.81 8.10 -10.75
N SER A 255 -18.55 7.32 -9.69
CA SER A 255 -19.04 7.60 -8.34
C SER A 255 -17.96 7.99 -7.34
N SER A 256 -16.78 8.35 -7.82
CA SER A 256 -15.62 8.73 -6.99
C SER A 256 -14.88 9.96 -7.55
N PRO A 257 -13.94 10.54 -6.80
CA PRO A 257 -13.06 11.61 -7.27
C PRO A 257 -12.24 11.27 -8.52
N ALA A 258 -12.04 9.99 -8.85
CA ALA A 258 -11.33 9.60 -10.07
C ALA A 258 -11.88 10.27 -11.34
N SER A 259 -13.21 10.51 -11.39
CA SER A 259 -13.83 11.24 -12.52
C SER A 259 -13.34 12.68 -12.67
N ARG A 260 -12.93 13.33 -11.58
CA ARG A 260 -12.40 14.71 -11.60
C ARG A 260 -10.91 14.76 -11.89
N LEU A 261 -10.20 13.67 -11.65
CA LEU A 261 -8.77 13.59 -11.91
C LEU A 261 -8.45 13.28 -13.37
N PHE A 262 -9.45 12.89 -14.15
CA PHE A 262 -9.30 12.34 -15.51
C PHE A 262 -8.46 13.21 -16.45
N ASP A 263 -8.58 14.54 -16.38
CA ASP A 263 -7.93 15.49 -17.28
C ASP A 263 -6.77 16.27 -16.61
N THR A 264 -6.28 15.81 -15.47
CA THR A 264 -5.14 16.43 -14.78
C THR A 264 -3.85 16.20 -15.57
N THR A 265 -3.01 17.26 -15.62
CA THR A 265 -1.75 17.32 -16.38
C THR A 265 -0.53 17.47 -15.49
N SER A 266 -0.76 17.58 -14.19
CA SER A 266 0.31 17.71 -13.18
C SER A 266 -0.16 17.16 -11.85
N LEU A 267 0.79 16.89 -10.94
CA LEU A 267 0.46 16.52 -9.57
C LEU A 267 -0.22 17.68 -8.81
N ASP A 268 0.11 18.93 -9.14
CA ASP A 268 -0.55 20.10 -8.56
C ASP A 268 -2.04 20.15 -8.95
N ASP A 269 -2.38 19.86 -10.21
CA ASP A 269 -3.79 19.76 -10.65
C ASP A 269 -4.55 18.68 -9.86
N VAL A 270 -3.88 17.55 -9.58
CA VAL A 270 -4.46 16.46 -8.79
C VAL A 270 -4.73 16.92 -7.36
N GLU A 271 -3.74 17.57 -6.73
CA GLU A 271 -3.91 18.12 -5.39
C GLU A 271 -5.04 19.14 -5.32
N ASP A 272 -5.11 20.06 -6.30
CA ASP A 272 -6.14 21.10 -6.34
C ASP A 272 -7.54 20.49 -6.53
N ALA A 273 -7.70 19.50 -7.39
CA ALA A 273 -8.96 18.80 -7.55
C ALA A 273 -9.43 18.11 -6.26
N ILE A 274 -8.52 17.53 -5.50
CA ILE A 274 -8.83 16.91 -4.21
C ILE A 274 -9.11 17.97 -3.14
N ARG A 275 -8.38 19.10 -3.10
CA ARG A 275 -8.64 20.23 -2.19
C ARG A 275 -10.01 20.84 -2.42
N GLU A 276 -10.45 20.98 -3.67
CA GLU A 276 -11.80 21.46 -4.00
C GLU A 276 -12.90 20.56 -3.43
N LEU A 277 -12.66 19.25 -3.39
CA LEU A 277 -13.62 18.27 -2.87
C LEU A 277 -13.64 18.19 -1.34
N ARG A 278 -12.47 18.23 -0.73
CA ARG A 278 -12.27 17.84 0.68
C ARG A 278 -11.77 18.96 1.57
N GLY A 279 -11.39 20.10 1.00
CA GLY A 279 -10.76 21.21 1.72
C GLY A 279 -9.26 21.04 1.98
N THR A 280 -8.72 19.84 1.84
CA THR A 280 -7.30 19.50 2.02
C THR A 280 -6.94 18.29 1.16
N SER A 281 -5.67 18.19 0.74
CA SER A 281 -5.14 17.00 0.06
C SER A 281 -4.42 16.06 1.04
N GLU A 282 -4.18 14.83 0.63
CA GLU A 282 -3.31 13.89 1.34
C GLU A 282 -1.89 14.43 1.50
N ILE A 283 -1.37 15.07 0.45
CA ILE A 283 -0.02 15.64 0.45
C ILE A 283 0.07 16.84 1.42
N ASP A 284 -1.00 17.65 1.56
CA ASP A 284 -1.07 18.69 2.58
C ASP A 284 -0.97 18.10 4.00
N TYR A 285 -1.71 17.03 4.25
CA TYR A 285 -1.62 16.31 5.53
C TYR A 285 -0.21 15.79 5.79
N GLU A 286 0.46 15.25 4.76
CA GLU A 286 1.85 14.79 4.88
C GLU A 286 2.83 15.94 5.11
N ARG A 287 2.66 17.09 4.45
CA ARG A 287 3.47 18.30 4.69
C ARG A 287 3.39 18.75 6.14
N ASP A 288 2.17 18.81 6.69
CA ASP A 288 1.95 19.18 8.09
C ASP A 288 2.58 18.14 9.05
N LYS A 289 2.43 16.86 8.73
CA LYS A 289 2.99 15.77 9.53
C LYS A 289 4.51 15.74 9.47
N ALA A 290 5.12 15.95 8.30
CA ALA A 290 6.57 16.03 8.14
C ALA A 290 7.15 17.18 8.98
N GLY A 291 6.49 18.35 9.00
CA GLY A 291 6.87 19.47 9.87
C GLY A 291 6.89 19.09 11.35
N ARG A 292 5.91 18.31 11.83
CA ARG A 292 5.90 17.82 13.23
C ARG A 292 6.97 16.77 13.50
N LEU A 293 7.20 15.85 12.57
CA LEU A 293 8.22 14.80 12.72
C LEU A 293 9.65 15.36 12.68
N ALA A 294 9.90 16.40 11.91
CA ALA A 294 11.22 17.07 11.85
C ALA A 294 11.64 17.67 13.19
N THR A 295 10.70 17.99 14.08
CA THR A 295 10.96 18.50 15.43
C THR A 295 11.07 17.39 16.49
N GLY A 296 10.68 16.16 16.16
CA GLY A 296 10.75 14.99 17.04
C GLY A 296 12.08 14.26 16.89
N ASN A 297 12.65 13.83 17.99
CA ASN A 297 13.83 12.96 17.99
C ASN A 297 13.35 11.51 18.07
N ALA A 298 13.44 10.76 16.98
CA ALA A 298 13.29 9.32 17.05
C ALA A 298 14.45 8.74 17.87
N GLU A 299 14.14 7.82 18.77
CA GLU A 299 15.12 7.20 19.65
C GLU A 299 15.52 5.81 19.13
N ALA A 300 16.80 5.49 19.24
CA ALA A 300 17.27 4.14 18.96
C ALA A 300 16.79 3.23 20.10
N PRO A 301 15.95 2.21 19.82
CA PRO A 301 15.42 1.34 20.87
C PRO A 301 16.53 0.49 21.46
N THR A 302 16.38 0.18 22.76
CA THR A 302 17.28 -0.70 23.53
C THR A 302 16.49 -1.87 24.09
N VAL A 303 17.17 -2.86 24.65
CA VAL A 303 16.50 -3.97 25.36
C VAL A 303 15.62 -3.46 26.51
N GLU A 304 16.03 -2.36 27.16
CA GLU A 304 15.25 -1.76 28.25
C GLU A 304 13.97 -1.11 27.75
N SER A 305 13.99 -0.44 26.57
CA SER A 305 12.80 0.18 25.99
C SER A 305 11.73 -0.85 25.60
N LEU A 306 12.08 -2.13 25.40
CA LEU A 306 11.11 -3.21 25.15
C LEU A 306 10.13 -3.40 26.31
N ARG A 307 10.46 -2.98 27.54
CA ARG A 307 9.53 -3.04 28.68
C ARG A 307 8.25 -2.24 28.42
N ALA A 308 8.37 -1.11 27.72
CA ALA A 308 7.19 -0.31 27.37
C ALA A 308 6.23 -1.09 26.43
N ILE A 309 6.77 -1.93 25.56
CA ILE A 309 5.99 -2.84 24.73
C ILE A 309 5.36 -3.94 25.58
N ASP A 310 6.14 -4.57 26.47
CA ASP A 310 5.67 -5.67 27.34
C ASP A 310 4.53 -5.22 28.26
N ASP A 311 4.66 -4.02 28.86
CA ASP A 311 3.63 -3.43 29.73
C ASP A 311 2.36 -3.13 28.92
N TYR A 312 2.51 -2.52 27.75
CA TYR A 312 1.37 -2.19 26.87
C TYR A 312 0.66 -3.43 26.36
N VAL A 313 1.39 -4.45 25.97
CA VAL A 313 0.89 -5.73 25.47
C VAL A 313 -0.02 -6.41 26.51
N SER A 314 0.36 -6.37 27.78
CA SER A 314 -0.46 -6.91 28.89
C SER A 314 -1.79 -6.17 29.01
N GLU A 315 -1.79 -4.84 28.84
CA GLU A 315 -3.00 -4.03 28.83
C GLU A 315 -3.85 -4.29 27.58
N ALA A 316 -3.21 -4.37 26.42
CA ALA A 316 -3.88 -4.65 25.14
C ALA A 316 -4.58 -6.02 25.16
N ALA A 317 -3.93 -7.05 25.69
CA ALA A 317 -4.53 -8.38 25.86
C ALA A 317 -5.79 -8.34 26.75
N ASN A 318 -5.78 -7.54 27.84
CA ASN A 318 -6.94 -7.35 28.70
C ASN A 318 -8.12 -6.65 28.00
N ARG A 319 -7.83 -5.89 26.93
CA ARG A 319 -8.85 -5.28 26.06
C ARG A 319 -9.32 -6.21 24.93
N GLY A 320 -8.80 -7.44 24.87
CA GLY A 320 -9.13 -8.41 23.82
C GLY A 320 -8.38 -8.17 22.48
N ILE A 321 -7.23 -7.50 22.54
CA ILE A 321 -6.33 -7.34 21.39
C ILE A 321 -5.40 -8.56 21.34
N ASP A 322 -5.35 -9.24 20.21
CA ASP A 322 -4.53 -10.44 20.00
C ASP A 322 -3.14 -10.10 19.47
N TYR A 323 -3.05 -9.00 18.70
CA TYR A 323 -1.80 -8.57 18.05
C TYR A 323 -1.68 -7.05 17.99
N LEU A 324 -0.42 -6.59 17.98
CA LEU A 324 -0.06 -5.23 17.54
C LEU A 324 0.62 -5.32 16.17
N THR A 325 0.46 -4.30 15.33
CA THR A 325 1.37 -4.16 14.19
C THR A 325 2.77 -3.79 14.66
N ILE A 326 3.81 -4.11 13.90
CA ILE A 326 5.19 -3.70 14.22
C ILE A 326 5.31 -2.17 14.24
N ARG A 327 4.50 -1.48 13.45
CA ARG A 327 4.43 -0.03 13.47
C ARG A 327 3.87 0.48 14.81
N ARG A 328 2.80 -0.14 15.32
CA ARG A 328 2.26 0.19 16.64
C ARG A 328 3.29 -0.03 17.74
N ALA A 329 4.02 -1.14 17.69
CA ALA A 329 5.13 -1.41 18.62
C ALA A 329 6.24 -0.35 18.52
N ALA A 330 6.55 0.12 17.31
CA ALA A 330 7.55 1.18 17.09
C ALA A 330 7.12 2.52 17.71
N GLU A 331 5.84 2.86 17.65
CA GLU A 331 5.29 4.07 18.28
C GLU A 331 5.46 4.05 19.81
N LEU A 332 5.27 2.89 20.44
CA LEU A 332 5.41 2.73 21.91
C LEU A 332 6.83 3.02 22.42
N VAL A 333 7.84 2.84 21.57
CA VAL A 333 9.25 3.06 21.90
C VAL A 333 9.89 4.21 21.11
N ASN A 334 9.06 5.04 20.48
CA ASN A 334 9.48 6.18 19.64
C ASN A 334 10.51 5.82 18.53
N ALA A 335 10.44 4.58 18.01
CA ALA A 335 11.31 4.10 16.93
C ALA A 335 10.76 4.54 15.56
N MET A 336 10.59 5.86 15.35
CA MET A 336 9.81 6.46 14.27
C MET A 336 10.67 6.94 13.08
N ASN A 337 11.82 6.30 12.84
CA ASN A 337 12.58 6.43 11.61
C ASN A 337 13.10 5.06 11.16
N THR A 338 13.61 4.99 9.94
CA THR A 338 14.06 3.72 9.32
C THR A 338 15.10 2.98 10.15
N SER A 339 16.11 3.68 10.66
CA SER A 339 17.19 3.05 11.45
C SER A 339 16.68 2.51 12.78
N ALA A 340 15.87 3.30 13.51
CA ALA A 340 15.29 2.88 14.78
C ALA A 340 14.30 1.72 14.59
N LEU A 341 13.49 1.74 13.52
CA LEU A 341 12.57 0.65 13.20
C LEU A 341 13.32 -0.66 12.88
N GLN A 342 14.40 -0.58 12.10
CA GLN A 342 15.25 -1.76 11.83
C GLN A 342 15.86 -2.33 13.12
N GLN A 343 16.37 -1.45 13.98
CA GLN A 343 16.92 -1.87 15.27
C GLN A 343 15.85 -2.50 16.17
N LEU A 344 14.64 -1.92 16.21
CA LEU A 344 13.52 -2.51 16.93
C LEU A 344 13.21 -3.93 16.44
N ARG A 345 13.12 -4.14 15.13
CA ARG A 345 12.86 -5.48 14.54
C ARG A 345 13.95 -6.49 14.93
N GLN A 346 15.22 -6.06 14.94
CA GLN A 346 16.33 -6.90 15.38
C GLN A 346 16.21 -7.28 16.87
N LEU A 347 15.89 -6.31 17.72
CA LEU A 347 15.68 -6.53 19.15
C LEU A 347 14.49 -7.45 19.42
N LEU A 348 13.34 -7.23 18.76
CA LEU A 348 12.17 -8.09 18.90
C LEU A 348 12.46 -9.52 18.47
N ARG A 349 13.20 -9.70 17.37
CA ARG A 349 13.63 -11.03 16.90
C ARG A 349 14.55 -11.73 17.90
N ALA A 350 15.48 -11.00 18.52
CA ALA A 350 16.45 -11.56 19.46
C ALA A 350 15.84 -11.84 20.85
N GLU A 351 15.06 -10.88 21.37
CA GLU A 351 14.65 -10.87 22.78
C GLU A 351 13.19 -11.28 22.99
N ARG A 352 12.36 -11.30 21.93
CA ARG A 352 10.92 -11.60 21.97
C ARG A 352 10.48 -12.50 20.81
N SER A 353 11.29 -13.48 20.46
CA SER A 353 11.08 -14.37 19.32
C SER A 353 9.73 -15.13 19.35
N GLY A 354 9.19 -15.43 20.54
CA GLY A 354 7.89 -16.09 20.67
C GLY A 354 6.69 -15.18 20.33
N GLN A 355 6.82 -13.86 20.56
CA GLN A 355 5.80 -12.87 20.22
C GLN A 355 6.00 -12.21 18.87
N TYR A 356 7.25 -12.15 18.37
CA TYR A 356 7.59 -11.50 17.10
C TYR A 356 7.24 -12.41 15.92
N VAL A 357 6.11 -12.16 15.30
CA VAL A 357 5.58 -12.91 14.14
C VAL A 357 5.29 -11.93 12.99
N PRO A 358 6.33 -11.37 12.36
CA PRO A 358 6.15 -10.28 11.40
C PRO A 358 5.11 -10.61 10.32
N PRO A 359 4.29 -9.63 9.95
CA PRO A 359 4.30 -8.20 10.30
C PRO A 359 3.68 -7.84 11.66
N LEU A 360 3.44 -8.81 12.52
CA LEU A 360 2.70 -8.67 13.77
C LEU A 360 3.58 -8.96 15.01
N TYR A 361 3.10 -8.45 16.13
CA TYR A 361 3.58 -8.77 17.45
C TYR A 361 2.42 -9.31 18.31
N ARG A 362 2.55 -10.52 18.84
CA ARG A 362 1.50 -11.22 19.60
C ARG A 362 1.40 -10.64 21.00
N THR A 363 0.17 -10.41 21.51
CA THR A 363 -0.06 -9.87 22.85
C THR A 363 -0.14 -10.96 23.92
N GLY A 364 -0.61 -12.18 23.59
CA GLY A 364 -0.67 -13.32 24.48
C GLY A 364 0.60 -14.17 24.43
N SER A 365 0.93 -14.85 25.52
CA SER A 365 1.82 -16.02 25.50
C SER A 365 1.06 -17.22 24.92
N GLU A 366 1.73 -18.06 24.14
CA GLU A 366 1.16 -19.34 23.68
C GLU A 366 0.63 -20.18 24.84
#